data_07c488dd0d520cf3cf8628925b9bef1b
#
_entry.id   07c488dd0d520cf3cf8628925b9bef1b
#
_cell.length_a   1.000
_cell.length_b   1.000
_cell.length_c   1.000
_cell.angle_alpha   90.00
_cell.angle_beta   90.00
_cell.angle_gamma   90.00
#
_symmetry.space_group_name_H-M   'P 1'
#
loop_
_entity.id
_entity.type
_entity.pdbx_description
1 polymer ?
#
loop_
_entity_poly.entity_id
_entity_poly.type
_entity_poly.pdbx_seq_one_letter_code
_entity_poly.pdbx_strand_id
1 'polypeptide(L)'
;MRHGRRGVLTGLSALGCAAAFPPLRARAAEPADAGRLARLARDVERVESVRAVKRLQHAWALYVDLGEWERAAALFTDEAELAHGNDRFHGRAAIRDYFVRMIGKGASGLPERTVHAPFLMAPIVTLSDDGNLARGRWHAFSMRGSFGGEASWQGGIFENAYVRQGGEWRISRQIFWPTLLGPYEGGWRAFGAEMPLVPYHFQPGDIGKPFVLGAGVAAGAHEGASLPELAARIEALRDEDAVRNLQHAWGYYQDFRMWDDVLDLFEPTARVSIYGVGEWHGRQGIRSWLDAQGPAGLRYGEVNDRIQHDIVVEVAADGRSARARGLELGMLGESNAKAWWTLSRFDNLYAKRGGVWRIAHMRQAQWLRTDYDQGWAKDWQPLSPALENQPAIWPFERKRPTPRPLGGVSPDEAERRLKGAAAYDSAENLTGGYGQYLDDNHWEELASLFAAQGERDSAGGGFIRTPARIASFSRRRYGPYNPQRAAINMHMLTQPVVHVADDGLTAQIRSRLFQTVIPPQTTPGGAPRRSAMIVTGMYEDDLVFEDGAWRIKRADIDHLIYAPYATGWTRVADDAGARSAPPLGAVANEPFDAMNTGDMHPAFPRVPHMWFHYVNPVSGRAPKYLMPKYVLPEP
;
A
#
# COMPACT_ATOMS: atom_id res chain seq x y z
N MET A 1 45.53 0.02 -71.34
CA MET A 1 45.27 1.07 -72.36
C MET A 1 44.80 2.28 -71.57
N ARG A 2 45.69 3.30 -71.42
CA ARG A 2 45.68 4.64 -72.08
C ARG A 2 44.40 5.42 -71.69
N HIS A 3 44.36 6.57 -71.13
CA HIS A 3 45.15 7.81 -70.94
C HIS A 3 44.26 8.67 -70.05
N GLY A 4 44.59 9.40 -69.04
CA GLY A 4 45.60 10.51 -68.98
C GLY A 4 44.96 11.85 -69.27
N ARG A 5 44.83 12.72 -68.27
CA ARG A 5 45.40 14.09 -68.37
C ARG A 5 45.07 14.99 -67.19
N ARG A 6 46.09 15.67 -66.76
CA ARG A 6 46.23 16.75 -65.80
C ARG A 6 45.53 18.04 -66.24
N GLY A 7 45.19 18.88 -65.29
CA GLY A 7 44.90 20.33 -65.48
C GLY A 7 44.61 21.01 -64.16
N VAL A 8 45.61 21.56 -63.55
CA VAL A 8 45.99 22.96 -63.29
C VAL A 8 45.12 23.70 -62.27
N LEU A 9 45.77 24.04 -61.18
CA LEU A 9 45.40 25.01 -60.11
C LEU A 9 45.08 26.42 -60.66
N THR A 10 44.03 27.03 -60.07
CA THR A 10 43.98 28.47 -59.82
C THR A 10 43.26 28.75 -58.51
N GLY A 11 43.94 29.44 -57.61
CA GLY A 11 43.43 29.82 -56.32
C GLY A 11 42.42 30.97 -56.40
N LEU A 12 41.45 30.93 -55.49
CA LEU A 12 40.65 32.10 -55.14
C LEU A 12 40.47 32.10 -53.61
N SER A 13 41.08 33.13 -53.03
CA SER A 13 40.93 33.50 -51.63
C SER A 13 39.45 33.89 -51.36
N ALA A 14 38.76 33.21 -50.55
CA ALA A 14 37.45 33.60 -50.03
C ALA A 14 37.63 34.09 -48.59
N LEU A 15 37.42 35.38 -48.37
CA LEU A 15 37.26 36.00 -47.06
C LEU A 15 36.10 35.31 -46.32
N GLY A 16 36.38 34.68 -45.15
CA GLY A 16 35.39 34.16 -44.24
C GLY A 16 34.75 35.30 -43.46
N CYS A 17 33.50 35.63 -43.77
CA CYS A 17 32.62 36.34 -42.86
C CYS A 17 32.15 35.35 -41.79
N ALA A 18 32.73 35.38 -40.60
CA ALA A 18 32.19 34.75 -39.41
C ALA A 18 30.92 35.51 -38.99
N ALA A 19 29.76 35.00 -39.38
CA ALA A 19 28.50 35.45 -38.81
C ALA A 19 28.45 34.95 -37.37
N ALA A 20 28.71 35.84 -36.42
CA ALA A 20 28.46 35.59 -34.99
C ALA A 20 26.94 35.42 -34.79
N PHE A 21 26.50 34.21 -34.55
CA PHE A 21 25.15 33.99 -34.05
C PHE A 21 25.05 34.66 -32.67
N PRO A 22 24.05 35.53 -32.45
CA PRO A 22 23.82 36.06 -31.10
C PRO A 22 23.46 34.90 -30.19
N PRO A 23 23.92 34.92 -28.91
CA PRO A 23 23.50 33.89 -27.95
C PRO A 23 21.97 33.90 -27.87
N LEU A 24 21.36 32.72 -28.00
CA LEU A 24 19.94 32.52 -27.71
C LEU A 24 19.70 33.02 -26.28
N ARG A 25 19.27 34.29 -26.18
CA ARG A 25 18.71 34.78 -24.91
C ARG A 25 17.54 33.90 -24.60
N ALA A 26 17.58 33.20 -23.45
CA ALA A 26 16.43 32.59 -22.86
C ALA A 26 15.30 33.64 -22.86
N ARG A 27 14.24 33.38 -23.65
CA ARG A 27 13.10 34.27 -23.74
C ARG A 27 12.48 34.29 -22.33
N ALA A 28 12.41 35.43 -21.69
CA ALA A 28 11.70 35.58 -20.44
C ALA A 28 10.26 35.09 -20.69
N ALA A 29 9.80 34.17 -19.85
CA ALA A 29 8.45 33.61 -19.97
C ALA A 29 7.43 34.77 -19.99
N GLU A 30 6.45 34.70 -20.89
CA GLU A 30 5.39 35.69 -20.94
C GLU A 30 4.57 35.63 -19.63
N PRO A 31 3.90 36.70 -19.18
CA PRO A 31 3.16 36.70 -17.88
C PRO A 31 2.16 35.57 -17.72
N ALA A 32 1.53 35.11 -18.81
CA ALA A 32 0.62 33.97 -18.82
C ALA A 32 1.34 32.64 -18.51
N ASP A 33 2.57 32.45 -19.02
CA ASP A 33 3.38 31.27 -18.78
C ASP A 33 3.92 31.26 -17.35
N ALA A 34 4.30 32.40 -16.78
CA ALA A 34 4.73 32.50 -15.39
C ALA A 34 3.62 32.11 -14.41
N GLY A 35 2.40 32.60 -14.65
CA GLY A 35 1.23 32.20 -13.84
C GLY A 35 0.88 30.71 -13.96
N ARG A 36 1.10 30.12 -15.14
CA ARG A 36 0.91 28.68 -15.35
C ARG A 36 1.94 27.85 -14.57
N LEU A 37 3.21 28.25 -14.63
CA LEU A 37 4.28 27.57 -13.90
C LEU A 37 4.11 27.69 -12.38
N ALA A 38 3.67 28.84 -11.88
CA ALA A 38 3.36 29.01 -10.46
C ALA A 38 2.25 28.07 -9.99
N ARG A 39 1.18 27.91 -10.78
CA ARG A 39 0.11 26.91 -10.47
C ARG A 39 0.64 25.47 -10.51
N LEU A 40 1.44 25.14 -11.53
CA LEU A 40 2.06 23.82 -11.62
C LEU A 40 2.97 23.55 -10.42
N ALA A 41 3.77 24.52 -9.98
CA ALA A 41 4.64 24.42 -8.81
C ALA A 41 3.84 24.14 -7.53
N ARG A 42 2.76 24.89 -7.31
CA ARG A 42 1.82 24.66 -6.19
C ARG A 42 1.26 23.22 -6.22
N ASP A 43 0.78 22.78 -7.37
CA ASP A 43 0.14 21.46 -7.49
C ASP A 43 1.16 20.32 -7.33
N VAL A 44 2.39 20.47 -7.82
CA VAL A 44 3.50 19.54 -7.55
C VAL A 44 3.77 19.46 -6.04
N GLU A 45 3.87 20.59 -5.36
CA GLU A 45 4.13 20.62 -3.92
C GLU A 45 3.02 19.95 -3.11
N ARG A 46 1.76 20.07 -3.54
CA ARG A 46 0.63 19.39 -2.89
C ARG A 46 0.73 17.87 -3.00
N VAL A 47 1.02 17.33 -4.19
CA VAL A 47 1.20 15.88 -4.38
C VAL A 47 2.41 15.37 -3.59
N GLU A 48 3.53 16.09 -3.61
CA GLU A 48 4.70 15.76 -2.78
C GLU A 48 4.38 15.77 -1.29
N SER A 49 3.52 16.69 -0.83
CA SER A 49 3.10 16.81 0.57
C SER A 49 2.28 15.59 1.02
N VAL A 50 1.32 15.13 0.22
CA VAL A 50 0.56 13.89 0.50
C VAL A 50 1.51 12.71 0.70
N ARG A 51 2.45 12.53 -0.22
CA ARG A 51 3.42 11.42 -0.15
C ARG A 51 4.41 11.57 1.00
N ALA A 52 4.80 12.80 1.32
CA ALA A 52 5.65 13.06 2.49
C ALA A 52 4.94 12.69 3.80
N VAL A 53 3.64 12.99 3.93
CA VAL A 53 2.82 12.60 5.08
C VAL A 53 2.68 11.07 5.17
N LYS A 54 2.36 10.39 4.06
CA LYS A 54 2.29 8.92 4.03
C LYS A 54 3.63 8.29 4.42
N ARG A 55 4.73 8.76 3.82
CA ARG A 55 6.09 8.30 4.14
C ARG A 55 6.46 8.54 5.60
N LEU A 56 6.12 9.70 6.16
CA LEU A 56 6.36 10.04 7.56
C LEU A 56 5.69 9.04 8.50
N GLN A 57 4.44 8.69 8.23
CA GLN A 57 3.69 7.76 9.05
C GLN A 57 4.21 6.31 8.95
N HIS A 58 4.53 5.84 7.75
CA HIS A 58 5.17 4.53 7.56
C HIS A 58 6.58 4.48 8.19
N ALA A 59 7.35 5.57 8.10
CA ALA A 59 8.65 5.66 8.77
C ALA A 59 8.52 5.55 10.30
N TRP A 60 7.47 6.17 10.88
CA TRP A 60 7.16 6.02 12.30
C TRP A 60 6.92 4.54 12.66
N ALA A 61 6.10 3.84 11.90
CA ALA A 61 5.81 2.42 12.13
C ALA A 61 7.08 1.57 12.09
N LEU A 62 7.93 1.79 11.08
CA LEU A 62 9.20 1.08 10.93
C LEU A 62 10.19 1.39 12.07
N TYR A 63 10.27 2.64 12.54
CA TYR A 63 11.12 2.98 13.69
C TYR A 63 10.62 2.34 14.98
N VAL A 64 9.30 2.28 15.17
CA VAL A 64 8.71 1.61 16.33
C VAL A 64 8.96 0.10 16.29
N ASP A 65 8.79 -0.54 15.12
CA ASP A 65 9.12 -1.96 14.92
C ASP A 65 10.59 -2.29 15.21
N LEU A 66 11.48 -1.32 15.05
CA LEU A 66 12.91 -1.47 15.28
C LEU A 66 13.36 -1.07 16.69
N GLY A 67 12.50 -0.45 17.47
CA GLY A 67 12.88 0.11 18.76
C GLY A 67 13.75 1.38 18.66
N GLU A 68 13.71 2.07 17.54
CA GLU A 68 14.46 3.31 17.29
C GLU A 68 13.73 4.52 17.87
N TRP A 69 13.60 4.56 19.20
CA TRP A 69 12.74 5.51 19.94
C TRP A 69 13.08 6.97 19.68
N GLU A 70 14.37 7.32 19.62
CA GLU A 70 14.81 8.68 19.32
C GLU A 70 14.38 9.11 17.91
N ARG A 71 14.52 8.22 16.93
CA ARG A 71 14.11 8.49 15.56
C ARG A 71 12.60 8.57 15.43
N ALA A 72 11.86 7.67 16.10
CA ALA A 72 10.41 7.71 16.12
C ALA A 72 9.90 9.02 16.74
N ALA A 73 10.44 9.42 17.90
CA ALA A 73 10.08 10.68 18.56
C ALA A 73 10.47 11.92 17.73
N ALA A 74 11.60 11.87 17.03
CA ALA A 74 12.06 12.98 16.18
C ALA A 74 11.15 13.28 14.99
N LEU A 75 10.19 12.42 14.66
CA LEU A 75 9.16 12.68 13.64
C LEU A 75 8.06 13.62 14.13
N PHE A 76 7.96 13.84 15.43
CA PHE A 76 6.96 14.70 16.06
C PHE A 76 7.44 16.15 16.18
N THR A 77 6.49 17.08 16.26
CA THR A 77 6.79 18.47 16.67
C THR A 77 7.20 18.51 18.14
N ASP A 78 7.80 19.62 18.59
CA ASP A 78 8.22 19.77 19.99
C ASP A 78 7.02 19.73 20.95
N GLU A 79 5.86 20.29 20.52
CA GLU A 79 4.62 20.40 21.29
C GLU A 79 3.58 19.34 20.89
N ALA A 80 3.99 18.25 20.24
CA ALA A 80 3.06 17.25 19.74
C ALA A 80 2.25 16.56 20.85
N GLU A 81 1.05 16.12 20.50
CA GLU A 81 0.22 15.24 21.33
C GLU A 81 0.27 13.80 20.78
N LEU A 82 0.51 12.83 21.67
CA LEU A 82 0.28 11.41 21.39
C LEU A 82 -0.79 10.88 22.34
N ALA A 83 -1.75 10.15 21.78
CA ALA A 83 -2.77 9.49 22.58
C ALA A 83 -2.87 7.99 22.18
N HIS A 84 -2.99 7.13 23.18
CA HIS A 84 -3.21 5.71 23.03
C HIS A 84 -4.38 5.29 23.92
N GLY A 85 -5.55 5.09 23.33
CA GLY A 85 -6.77 4.94 24.12
C GLY A 85 -7.01 6.17 24.99
N ASN A 86 -7.01 6.00 26.31
CA ASN A 86 -7.21 7.05 27.29
C ASN A 86 -5.92 7.76 27.72
N ASP A 87 -4.75 7.16 27.44
CA ASP A 87 -3.48 7.75 27.82
C ASP A 87 -3.12 8.92 26.92
N ARG A 88 -2.53 9.97 27.49
CA ARG A 88 -2.15 11.21 26.81
C ARG A 88 -0.73 11.61 27.17
N PHE A 89 0.04 11.99 26.14
CA PHE A 89 1.43 12.42 26.28
C PHE A 89 1.63 13.71 25.47
N HIS A 90 2.17 14.73 26.10
CA HIS A 90 2.38 16.04 25.49
C HIS A 90 3.87 16.37 25.42
N GLY A 91 4.28 16.81 24.25
CA GLY A 91 5.66 17.16 23.93
C GLY A 91 6.52 15.94 23.55
N ARG A 92 7.49 16.19 22.68
CA ARG A 92 8.38 15.15 22.11
C ARG A 92 9.09 14.30 23.17
N ALA A 93 9.54 14.91 24.26
CA ALA A 93 10.23 14.19 25.33
C ALA A 93 9.30 13.18 26.03
N ALA A 94 8.06 13.57 26.36
CA ALA A 94 7.08 12.66 26.96
C ALA A 94 6.67 11.53 25.99
N ILE A 95 6.58 11.82 24.71
CA ILE A 95 6.30 10.84 23.66
C ILE A 95 7.46 9.82 23.55
N ARG A 96 8.69 10.30 23.55
CA ARG A 96 9.87 9.42 23.60
C ARG A 96 9.87 8.53 24.84
N ASP A 97 9.60 9.10 26.00
CA ASP A 97 9.54 8.37 27.27
C ASP A 97 8.41 7.33 27.28
N TYR A 98 7.29 7.59 26.60
CA TYR A 98 6.25 6.60 26.37
C TYR A 98 6.80 5.41 25.57
N PHE A 99 7.50 5.64 24.47
CA PHE A 99 8.10 4.55 23.68
C PHE A 99 9.06 3.71 24.49
N VAL A 100 9.96 4.35 25.22
CA VAL A 100 10.94 3.65 26.08
C VAL A 100 10.24 2.82 27.16
N ARG A 101 9.30 3.41 27.90
CA ARG A 101 8.70 2.75 29.07
C ARG A 101 7.64 1.72 28.68
N MET A 102 6.74 2.08 27.76
CA MET A 102 5.57 1.25 27.47
C MET A 102 5.84 0.20 26.39
N ILE A 103 6.69 0.49 25.42
CA ILE A 103 7.03 -0.44 24.35
C ILE A 103 8.36 -1.12 24.63
N GLY A 104 9.40 -0.34 24.91
CA GLY A 104 10.76 -0.83 25.20
C GLY A 104 10.94 -1.44 26.58
N LYS A 105 9.94 -1.38 27.47
CA LYS A 105 10.03 -1.87 28.86
C LYS A 105 11.23 -1.31 29.62
N GLY A 106 11.61 -0.07 29.33
CA GLY A 106 12.77 0.61 29.89
C GLY A 106 14.07 0.46 29.11
N ALA A 107 14.09 -0.34 28.06
CA ALA A 107 15.27 -0.53 27.20
C ALA A 107 15.40 0.59 26.16
N SER A 108 16.62 0.84 25.70
CA SER A 108 16.94 1.79 24.62
C SER A 108 16.51 1.32 23.24
N GLY A 109 16.03 0.07 23.11
CA GLY A 109 15.48 -0.54 21.91
C GLY A 109 14.47 -1.61 22.28
N LEU A 110 14.02 -2.41 21.33
CA LEU A 110 13.23 -3.60 21.64
C LEU A 110 14.12 -4.64 22.33
N PRO A 111 13.69 -5.22 23.47
CA PRO A 111 14.39 -6.36 24.05
C PRO A 111 14.51 -7.53 23.07
N GLU A 112 15.52 -8.35 23.25
CA GLU A 112 15.70 -9.54 22.43
C GLU A 112 14.44 -10.43 22.43
N ARG A 113 14.14 -11.02 21.28
CA ARG A 113 12.95 -11.86 21.05
C ARG A 113 11.63 -11.18 21.50
N THR A 114 11.55 -9.88 21.28
CA THR A 114 10.33 -9.08 21.46
C THR A 114 9.86 -8.57 20.12
N VAL A 115 8.54 -8.57 19.90
CA VAL A 115 7.89 -7.99 18.74
C VAL A 115 6.96 -6.85 19.14
N HIS A 116 7.02 -5.76 18.41
CA HIS A 116 6.06 -4.68 18.44
C HIS A 116 5.97 -4.10 17.02
N ALA A 117 5.31 -4.83 16.14
CA ALA A 117 5.21 -4.51 14.72
C ALA A 117 3.82 -3.91 14.42
N PRO A 118 3.70 -2.60 14.32
CA PRO A 118 2.48 -1.94 13.81
C PRO A 118 2.46 -2.03 12.28
N PHE A 119 1.34 -2.46 11.71
CA PHE A 119 1.06 -2.48 10.29
C PHE A 119 0.01 -1.41 10.00
N LEU A 120 0.38 -0.41 9.20
CA LEU A 120 -0.50 0.69 8.82
C LEU A 120 -1.06 0.47 7.42
N MET A 121 -2.37 0.56 7.29
CA MET A 121 -3.09 0.20 6.08
C MET A 121 -4.17 1.21 5.76
N ALA A 122 -4.66 1.19 4.52
CA ALA A 122 -5.79 1.99 4.06
C ALA A 122 -5.66 3.49 4.40
N PRO A 123 -4.59 4.17 3.97
CA PRO A 123 -4.39 5.58 4.26
C PRO A 123 -5.47 6.46 3.62
N ILE A 124 -5.97 7.43 4.39
CA ILE A 124 -6.77 8.53 3.88
C ILE A 124 -6.10 9.82 4.33
N VAL A 125 -5.49 10.54 3.41
CA VAL A 125 -4.79 11.79 3.69
C VAL A 125 -5.53 12.96 3.04
N THR A 126 -5.77 14.01 3.80
CA THR A 126 -6.31 15.28 3.32
C THR A 126 -5.35 16.42 3.60
N LEU A 127 -5.33 17.42 2.71
CA LEU A 127 -4.51 18.63 2.86
C LEU A 127 -5.40 19.85 3.04
N SER A 128 -4.96 20.80 3.86
CA SER A 128 -5.53 22.15 3.89
C SER A 128 -5.35 22.87 2.54
N ASP A 129 -6.14 23.90 2.31
CA ASP A 129 -6.09 24.67 1.06
C ASP A 129 -4.72 25.32 0.85
N ASP A 130 -4.10 25.82 1.92
CA ASP A 130 -2.76 26.41 1.90
C ASP A 130 -1.61 25.39 1.82
N GLY A 131 -1.91 24.07 1.93
CA GLY A 131 -0.94 23.00 1.84
C GLY A 131 0.01 22.86 3.04
N ASN A 132 -0.25 23.54 4.18
CA ASN A 132 0.64 23.52 5.35
C ASN A 132 0.17 22.59 6.47
N LEU A 133 -1.09 22.15 6.43
CA LEU A 133 -1.68 21.20 7.36
C LEU A 133 -2.17 19.98 6.60
N ALA A 134 -2.03 18.82 7.23
CA ALA A 134 -2.60 17.58 6.73
C ALA A 134 -3.26 16.80 7.87
N ARG A 135 -4.24 15.97 7.51
CA ARG A 135 -4.80 14.97 8.40
C ARG A 135 -4.72 13.61 7.75
N GLY A 136 -4.62 12.57 8.57
CA GLY A 136 -4.54 11.20 8.05
C GLY A 136 -5.25 10.22 8.96
N ARG A 137 -6.06 9.34 8.34
CA ARG A 137 -6.71 8.20 8.98
C ARG A 137 -6.08 6.92 8.46
N TRP A 138 -5.87 5.96 9.36
CA TRP A 138 -5.20 4.70 9.05
C TRP A 138 -5.87 3.56 9.79
N HIS A 139 -6.12 2.46 9.13
CA HIS A 139 -6.24 1.20 9.85
C HIS A 139 -4.87 0.81 10.41
N ALA A 140 -4.88 0.28 11.62
CA ALA A 140 -3.69 -0.27 12.24
C ALA A 140 -3.96 -1.65 12.82
N PHE A 141 -3.04 -2.56 12.59
CA PHE A 141 -3.02 -3.88 13.20
C PHE A 141 -1.61 -4.14 13.70
N SER A 142 -1.44 -4.73 14.87
CA SER A 142 -0.12 -4.88 15.48
C SER A 142 0.08 -6.26 16.05
N MET A 143 1.24 -6.84 15.78
CA MET A 143 1.78 -8.02 16.44
C MET A 143 2.62 -7.58 17.63
N ARG A 144 2.32 -8.08 18.83
CA ARG A 144 2.95 -7.61 20.08
C ARG A 144 3.29 -8.77 21.01
N GLY A 145 4.39 -8.60 21.76
CA GLY A 145 4.75 -9.56 22.80
C GLY A 145 6.20 -9.98 22.79
N SER A 146 6.51 -11.04 23.55
CA SER A 146 7.87 -11.56 23.67
C SER A 146 7.88 -13.07 23.88
N PHE A 147 8.94 -13.73 23.43
CA PHE A 147 9.15 -15.14 23.71
C PHE A 147 9.29 -15.39 25.21
N GLY A 148 8.62 -16.42 25.72
CA GLY A 148 8.55 -16.71 27.16
C GLY A 148 7.65 -15.75 27.96
N GLY A 149 7.04 -14.76 27.31
CA GLY A 149 6.14 -13.79 27.90
C GLY A 149 4.73 -13.88 27.33
N GLU A 150 4.20 -12.76 26.88
CA GLU A 150 2.87 -12.67 26.29
C GLU A 150 2.97 -12.54 24.77
N ALA A 151 1.97 -13.07 24.07
CA ALA A 151 1.69 -12.81 22.66
C ALA A 151 0.28 -12.23 22.52
N SER A 152 0.14 -11.12 21.79
CA SER A 152 -1.15 -10.46 21.62
C SER A 152 -1.25 -9.73 20.29
N TRP A 153 -2.49 -9.57 19.83
CA TRP A 153 -2.87 -8.70 18.72
C TRP A 153 -3.52 -7.43 19.24
N GLN A 154 -3.27 -6.33 18.58
CA GLN A 154 -3.98 -5.08 18.80
C GLN A 154 -4.36 -4.48 17.44
N GLY A 155 -5.59 -4.01 17.30
CA GLY A 155 -6.04 -3.30 16.12
C GLY A 155 -6.85 -2.07 16.47
N GLY A 156 -6.95 -1.14 15.52
CA GLY A 156 -7.68 0.10 15.71
C GLY A 156 -7.43 1.10 14.59
N ILE A 157 -7.76 2.34 14.90
CA ILE A 157 -7.69 3.47 13.97
C ILE A 157 -6.74 4.52 14.50
N PHE A 158 -5.82 4.99 13.66
CA PHE A 158 -5.13 6.25 13.89
C PHE A 158 -5.90 7.39 13.23
N GLU A 159 -6.09 8.49 13.99
CA GLU A 159 -6.52 9.79 13.49
C GLU A 159 -5.44 10.81 13.85
N ASN A 160 -4.70 11.25 12.83
CA ASN A 160 -3.48 12.01 12.99
C ASN A 160 -3.58 13.39 12.35
N ALA A 161 -2.82 14.34 12.90
CA ALA A 161 -2.61 15.65 12.30
C ALA A 161 -1.11 15.88 12.07
N TYR A 162 -0.82 16.55 10.97
CA TYR A 162 0.54 16.84 10.52
C TYR A 162 0.65 18.33 10.18
N VAL A 163 1.83 18.88 10.39
CA VAL A 163 2.14 20.27 10.10
C VAL A 163 3.46 20.38 9.35
N ARG A 164 3.52 21.29 8.41
CA ARG A 164 4.74 21.61 7.70
C ARG A 164 5.51 22.72 8.42
N GLN A 165 6.69 22.41 8.93
CA GLN A 165 7.56 23.33 9.65
C GLN A 165 8.93 23.35 9.00
N GLY A 166 9.43 24.53 8.63
CA GLY A 166 10.74 24.67 7.97
C GLY A 166 10.88 23.87 6.67
N GLY A 167 9.78 23.65 5.94
CA GLY A 167 9.73 22.86 4.73
C GLY A 167 9.69 21.34 4.94
N GLU A 168 9.61 20.85 6.19
CA GLU A 168 9.50 19.43 6.54
C GLU A 168 8.14 19.14 7.18
N TRP A 169 7.57 17.99 6.86
CA TRP A 169 6.37 17.49 7.53
C TRP A 169 6.71 16.84 8.87
N ARG A 170 5.90 17.11 9.90
CA ARG A 170 6.01 16.54 11.24
C ARG A 170 4.64 16.15 11.76
N ILE A 171 4.61 15.15 12.64
CA ILE A 171 3.40 14.73 13.35
C ILE A 171 3.17 15.75 14.48
N SER A 172 2.07 16.52 14.39
CA SER A 172 1.65 17.42 15.47
C SER A 172 0.69 16.75 16.45
N ARG A 173 -0.03 15.72 15.98
CA ARG A 173 -0.95 14.95 16.80
C ARG A 173 -1.09 13.54 16.26
N GLN A 174 -0.97 12.53 17.12
CA GLN A 174 -1.21 11.14 16.80
C GLN A 174 -2.12 10.51 17.82
N ILE A 175 -3.32 10.08 17.41
CA ILE A 175 -4.29 9.45 18.28
C ILE A 175 -4.58 8.05 17.75
N PHE A 176 -4.31 7.07 18.58
CA PHE A 176 -4.72 5.69 18.35
C PHE A 176 -5.99 5.36 19.14
N TRP A 177 -7.01 4.91 18.42
CA TRP A 177 -8.27 4.43 18.94
C TRP A 177 -8.27 2.90 18.87
N PRO A 178 -8.01 2.19 19.98
CA PRO A 178 -8.04 0.73 19.96
C PRO A 178 -9.49 0.24 19.76
N THR A 179 -9.67 -0.67 18.82
CA THR A 179 -10.98 -1.31 18.52
C THR A 179 -10.98 -2.78 18.84
N LEU A 180 -9.82 -3.43 18.71
CA LEU A 180 -9.64 -4.81 19.13
C LEU A 180 -8.36 -4.98 19.94
N LEU A 181 -8.43 -5.89 20.90
CA LEU A 181 -7.28 -6.36 21.66
C LEU A 181 -7.55 -7.82 22.04
N GLY A 182 -6.54 -8.67 21.98
CA GLY A 182 -6.68 -10.03 22.40
C GLY A 182 -5.36 -10.75 22.58
N PRO A 183 -5.25 -11.62 23.59
CA PRO A 183 -4.13 -12.53 23.65
C PRO A 183 -4.14 -13.41 22.41
N TYR A 184 -2.97 -13.88 22.00
CA TYR A 184 -2.87 -14.83 20.90
C TYR A 184 -3.69 -16.09 21.17
N GLU A 185 -3.57 -16.63 22.38
CA GLU A 185 -4.42 -17.72 22.83
C GLU A 185 -5.86 -17.23 23.07
N GLY A 186 -6.80 -17.89 22.46
CA GLY A 186 -8.22 -17.58 22.58
C GLY A 186 -8.73 -16.50 21.63
N GLY A 187 -7.85 -15.88 20.86
CA GLY A 187 -8.19 -15.01 19.75
C GLY A 187 -8.52 -13.58 20.14
N TRP A 188 -8.69 -12.78 19.13
CA TRP A 188 -9.06 -11.39 19.29
C TRP A 188 -10.49 -11.17 19.75
N ARG A 189 -10.67 -10.11 20.49
CA ARG A 189 -11.96 -9.68 21.05
C ARG A 189 -12.16 -8.20 20.75
N ALA A 190 -13.42 -7.78 20.64
CA ALA A 190 -13.75 -6.37 20.67
C ALA A 190 -13.29 -5.73 21.98
N PHE A 191 -12.85 -4.49 21.91
CA PHE A 191 -12.33 -3.75 23.09
C PHE A 191 -13.42 -3.42 24.13
N GLY A 192 -14.64 -3.87 23.93
CA GLY A 192 -15.77 -3.73 24.83
C GLY A 192 -17.06 -3.37 24.09
N ALA A 193 -18.19 -3.39 24.81
CA ALA A 193 -19.50 -3.10 24.24
C ALA A 193 -19.72 -1.60 23.94
N GLU A 194 -18.83 -0.73 24.38
CA GLU A 194 -18.93 0.72 24.27
C GLU A 194 -17.77 1.34 23.51
N MET A 195 -17.39 0.74 22.38
CA MET A 195 -16.38 1.38 21.55
C MET A 195 -16.99 2.62 20.89
N PRO A 196 -16.47 3.82 21.19
CA PRO A 196 -16.92 5.00 20.47
C PRO A 196 -16.53 4.87 19.01
N LEU A 197 -17.41 5.36 18.11
CA LEU A 197 -17.01 5.57 16.73
C LEU A 197 -15.85 6.56 16.72
N VAL A 198 -14.85 6.22 15.93
CA VAL A 198 -13.71 7.12 15.74
C VAL A 198 -14.15 8.27 14.85
N PRO A 199 -14.07 9.53 15.27
CA PRO A 199 -14.49 10.67 14.47
C PRO A 199 -13.74 10.71 13.14
N TYR A 200 -14.45 11.00 12.06
CA TYR A 200 -13.87 11.21 10.74
C TYR A 200 -13.39 12.66 10.60
N HIS A 201 -12.18 12.86 10.07
CA HIS A 201 -11.69 14.19 9.73
C HIS A 201 -12.09 14.66 8.33
N PHE A 202 -12.80 13.85 7.57
CA PHE A 202 -13.21 14.09 6.19
C PHE A 202 -14.69 13.76 5.97
N GLN A 203 -15.22 14.29 4.90
CA GLN A 203 -16.53 13.92 4.35
C GLN A 203 -16.33 13.05 3.09
N PRO A 204 -17.34 12.30 2.63
CA PRO A 204 -17.22 11.47 1.42
C PRO A 204 -16.73 12.26 0.20
N GLY A 205 -17.19 13.50 0.05
CA GLY A 205 -16.78 14.39 -1.03
C GLY A 205 -15.31 14.82 -0.98
N ASP A 206 -14.62 14.65 0.14
CA ASP A 206 -13.20 15.00 0.26
C ASP A 206 -12.29 13.87 -0.23
N ILE A 207 -12.74 12.62 -0.14
CA ILE A 207 -11.91 11.43 -0.43
C ILE A 207 -11.55 11.36 -1.91
N GLY A 208 -12.51 11.63 -2.81
CA GLY A 208 -12.30 11.57 -4.26
C GLY A 208 -11.75 12.86 -4.88
N LYS A 209 -11.54 13.93 -4.08
CA LYS A 209 -11.01 15.19 -4.61
C LYS A 209 -9.60 15.00 -5.15
N PRO A 210 -9.28 15.56 -6.33
CA PRO A 210 -7.92 15.56 -6.82
C PRO A 210 -7.03 16.45 -5.96
N PHE A 211 -5.78 16.06 -5.77
CA PHE A 211 -4.79 16.89 -5.07
C PHE A 211 -4.29 18.07 -5.89
N VAL A 212 -4.50 18.06 -7.20
CA VAL A 212 -4.23 19.19 -8.09
C VAL A 212 -5.43 20.13 -8.14
N LEU A 213 -5.22 21.42 -7.85
CA LEU A 213 -6.29 22.41 -7.74
C LEU A 213 -6.65 23.07 -9.08
N GLY A 214 -5.77 22.97 -10.10
CA GLY A 214 -6.00 23.52 -11.43
C GLY A 214 -6.02 25.05 -11.50
N ALA A 215 -6.61 25.58 -12.57
CA ALA A 215 -6.52 27.00 -12.91
C ALA A 215 -7.44 27.91 -12.07
N GLY A 216 -8.50 27.35 -11.46
CA GLY A 216 -9.51 28.12 -10.71
C GLY A 216 -9.03 28.64 -9.34
N VAL A 217 -7.87 28.20 -8.87
CA VAL A 217 -7.31 28.56 -7.56
C VAL A 217 -5.99 29.32 -7.73
N ALA A 218 -5.81 30.40 -6.98
CA ALA A 218 -4.57 31.19 -7.01
C ALA A 218 -3.36 30.36 -6.60
N ALA A 219 -2.21 30.63 -7.23
CA ALA A 219 -0.97 29.88 -6.99
C ALA A 219 -0.25 30.27 -5.68
N GLY A 220 -0.58 31.39 -5.07
CA GLY A 220 0.15 31.89 -3.92
C GLY A 220 1.61 32.29 -4.26
N ALA A 221 2.53 32.08 -3.33
CA ALA A 221 3.94 32.46 -3.44
C ALA A 221 4.83 31.40 -4.13
N HIS A 222 4.34 30.73 -5.17
CA HIS A 222 5.08 29.70 -5.92
C HIS A 222 5.81 30.28 -7.15
N GLU A 223 6.37 31.47 -7.04
CA GLU A 223 7.08 32.14 -8.11
C GLU A 223 8.54 31.63 -8.24
N GLY A 224 9.06 31.62 -9.47
CA GLY A 224 10.47 31.35 -9.76
C GLY A 224 10.84 29.89 -10.08
N ALA A 225 9.91 28.94 -10.01
CA ALA A 225 10.20 27.56 -10.44
C ALA A 225 10.26 27.45 -11.97
N SER A 226 11.31 26.83 -12.49
CA SER A 226 11.45 26.58 -13.92
C SER A 226 10.74 25.28 -14.34
N LEU A 227 10.26 25.21 -15.59
CA LEU A 227 9.64 24.01 -16.13
C LEU A 227 10.54 22.76 -16.05
N PRO A 228 11.85 22.81 -16.36
CA PRO A 228 12.75 21.66 -16.20
C PRO A 228 12.85 21.14 -14.76
N GLU A 229 12.81 22.01 -13.76
CA GLU A 229 12.81 21.63 -12.34
C GLU A 229 11.48 20.96 -11.94
N LEU A 230 10.35 21.55 -12.35
CA LEU A 230 9.03 20.97 -12.10
C LEU A 230 8.85 19.62 -12.80
N ALA A 231 9.29 19.51 -14.06
CA ALA A 231 9.25 18.25 -14.80
C ALA A 231 10.07 17.15 -14.11
N ALA A 232 11.23 17.50 -13.54
CA ALA A 232 12.05 16.55 -12.79
C ALA A 232 11.39 16.09 -11.49
N ARG A 233 10.74 17.00 -10.75
CA ARG A 233 9.97 16.67 -9.53
C ARG A 233 8.78 15.76 -9.86
N ILE A 234 8.07 16.03 -10.94
CA ILE A 234 6.96 15.19 -11.42
C ILE A 234 7.47 13.80 -11.83
N GLU A 235 8.59 13.73 -12.54
CA GLU A 235 9.17 12.43 -12.91
C GLU A 235 9.60 11.62 -11.67
N ALA A 236 10.14 12.27 -10.64
CA ALA A 236 10.48 11.61 -9.38
C ALA A 236 9.22 11.03 -8.65
N LEU A 237 8.07 11.68 -8.75
CA LEU A 237 6.79 11.15 -8.24
C LEU A 237 6.37 9.89 -9.02
N ARG A 238 6.48 9.93 -10.34
CA ARG A 238 6.16 8.79 -11.22
C ARG A 238 7.13 7.61 -11.02
N ASP A 239 8.39 7.91 -10.77
CA ASP A 239 9.40 6.90 -10.45
C ASP A 239 9.10 6.23 -9.10
N GLU A 240 8.63 6.99 -8.11
CA GLU A 240 8.16 6.43 -6.84
C GLU A 240 6.98 5.49 -7.04
N ASP A 241 5.99 5.86 -7.88
CA ASP A 241 4.85 5.00 -8.23
C ASP A 241 5.29 3.71 -8.92
N ALA A 242 6.19 3.84 -9.91
CA ALA A 242 6.69 2.68 -10.64
C ALA A 242 7.45 1.69 -9.75
N VAL A 243 8.29 2.19 -8.82
CA VAL A 243 9.01 1.34 -7.87
C VAL A 243 8.05 0.70 -6.86
N ARG A 244 7.04 1.43 -6.39
CA ARG A 244 6.01 0.92 -5.48
C ARG A 244 5.19 -0.18 -6.15
N ASN A 245 4.70 0.06 -7.37
CA ASN A 245 3.98 -0.94 -8.15
C ASN A 245 4.83 -2.18 -8.42
N LEU A 246 6.12 -2.01 -8.76
CA LEU A 246 7.05 -3.11 -8.96
C LEU A 246 7.24 -3.96 -7.69
N GLN A 247 7.42 -3.31 -6.53
CA GLN A 247 7.54 -4.00 -5.24
C GLN A 247 6.26 -4.76 -4.89
N HIS A 248 5.09 -4.15 -5.09
CA HIS A 248 3.82 -4.80 -4.81
C HIS A 248 3.52 -5.94 -5.78
N ALA A 249 3.81 -5.78 -7.08
CA ALA A 249 3.67 -6.83 -8.07
C ALA A 249 4.56 -8.04 -7.75
N TRP A 250 5.80 -7.79 -7.28
CA TRP A 250 6.68 -8.86 -6.80
C TRP A 250 6.00 -9.70 -5.71
N GLY A 251 5.38 -9.04 -4.71
CA GLY A 251 4.67 -9.74 -3.63
C GLY A 251 3.54 -10.62 -4.16
N TYR A 252 2.68 -10.10 -5.03
CA TYR A 252 1.59 -10.87 -5.64
C TYR A 252 2.08 -12.05 -6.46
N TYR A 253 3.17 -11.90 -7.23
CA TYR A 253 3.72 -13.01 -8.01
C TYR A 253 4.38 -14.06 -7.10
N GLN A 254 5.02 -13.64 -6.02
CA GLN A 254 5.63 -14.56 -5.06
C GLN A 254 4.58 -15.39 -4.31
N ASP A 255 3.47 -14.81 -3.92
CA ASP A 255 2.40 -15.49 -3.18
C ASP A 255 1.90 -16.73 -3.93
N PHE A 256 1.78 -16.62 -5.24
CA PHE A 256 1.32 -17.71 -6.11
C PHE A 256 2.43 -18.48 -6.81
N ARG A 257 3.67 -18.27 -6.38
CA ARG A 257 4.87 -18.90 -6.99
C ARG A 257 4.91 -18.75 -8.51
N MET A 258 4.58 -17.57 -9.02
CA MET A 258 4.66 -17.22 -10.44
C MET A 258 6.11 -16.93 -10.81
N TRP A 259 6.97 -17.98 -10.74
CA TRP A 259 8.43 -17.81 -10.75
C TRP A 259 9.00 -17.16 -12.01
N ASP A 260 8.37 -17.36 -13.17
CA ASP A 260 8.78 -16.68 -14.40
C ASP A 260 8.50 -15.17 -14.31
N ASP A 261 7.35 -14.79 -13.75
CA ASP A 261 6.97 -13.38 -13.58
C ASP A 261 7.83 -12.72 -12.50
N VAL A 262 8.14 -13.43 -11.40
CA VAL A 262 9.10 -12.96 -10.39
C VAL A 262 10.47 -12.71 -11.01
N LEU A 263 11.00 -13.67 -11.79
CA LEU A 263 12.31 -13.54 -12.43
C LEU A 263 12.40 -12.37 -13.41
N ASP A 264 11.32 -12.05 -14.10
CA ASP A 264 11.29 -10.94 -15.05
C ASP A 264 11.44 -9.58 -14.37
N LEU A 265 11.12 -9.46 -13.07
CA LEU A 265 11.26 -8.21 -12.31
C LEU A 265 12.71 -7.84 -11.99
N PHE A 266 13.64 -8.79 -12.08
CA PHE A 266 15.03 -8.58 -11.69
C PHE A 266 15.91 -8.09 -12.85
N GLU A 267 16.95 -7.33 -12.51
CA GLU A 267 18.05 -7.09 -13.44
C GLU A 267 18.80 -8.40 -13.77
N PRO A 268 19.39 -8.52 -14.96
CA PRO A 268 20.16 -9.74 -15.32
C PRO A 268 21.28 -10.09 -14.33
N THR A 269 21.88 -9.06 -13.71
CA THR A 269 22.97 -9.18 -12.74
C THR A 269 22.50 -8.98 -11.29
N ALA A 270 21.22 -9.04 -11.03
CA ALA A 270 20.63 -8.80 -9.73
C ALA A 270 21.12 -9.79 -8.67
N ARG A 271 20.97 -9.40 -7.42
CA ARG A 271 21.28 -10.23 -6.24
C ARG A 271 20.04 -10.40 -5.36
N VAL A 272 19.98 -11.54 -4.68
CA VAL A 272 19.05 -11.81 -3.59
C VAL A 272 19.89 -12.21 -2.38
N SER A 273 19.71 -11.50 -1.26
CA SER A 273 20.36 -11.80 0.01
C SER A 273 19.29 -12.04 1.08
N ILE A 274 19.18 -13.26 1.55
CA ILE A 274 18.32 -13.62 2.68
C ILE A 274 19.22 -13.84 3.89
N TYR A 275 19.16 -12.92 4.84
CA TYR A 275 20.02 -12.95 6.02
C TYR A 275 19.88 -14.25 6.80
N GLY A 276 21.02 -14.86 7.14
CA GLY A 276 21.08 -16.14 7.83
C GLY A 276 20.80 -17.37 6.95
N VAL A 277 20.48 -17.17 5.66
CA VAL A 277 20.14 -18.27 4.73
C VAL A 277 21.12 -18.35 3.56
N GLY A 278 21.37 -17.25 2.84
CA GLY A 278 22.29 -17.26 1.72
C GLY A 278 22.16 -16.07 0.76
N GLU A 279 23.01 -16.12 -0.28
CA GLU A 279 23.01 -15.15 -1.37
C GLU A 279 22.94 -15.85 -2.73
N TRP A 280 22.19 -15.24 -3.66
CA TRP A 280 22.01 -15.74 -5.03
C TRP A 280 22.25 -14.61 -6.03
N HIS A 281 22.94 -14.93 -7.12
CA HIS A 281 23.39 -13.96 -8.09
C HIS A 281 22.90 -14.30 -9.50
N GLY A 282 22.44 -13.28 -10.20
CA GLY A 282 21.98 -13.37 -11.58
C GLY A 282 20.75 -14.26 -11.74
N ARG A 283 20.25 -14.34 -12.98
CA ARG A 283 18.98 -15.03 -13.27
C ARG A 283 18.97 -16.50 -12.85
N GLN A 284 20.08 -17.23 -13.07
CA GLN A 284 20.15 -18.65 -12.72
C GLN A 284 20.20 -18.86 -11.21
N GLY A 285 20.99 -18.07 -10.47
CA GLY A 285 21.05 -18.17 -9.01
C GLY A 285 19.71 -17.82 -8.37
N ILE A 286 19.05 -16.74 -8.83
CA ILE A 286 17.73 -16.34 -8.34
C ILE A 286 16.69 -17.43 -8.66
N ARG A 287 16.75 -18.06 -9.84
CA ARG A 287 15.86 -19.18 -10.15
C ARG A 287 16.06 -20.34 -9.19
N SER A 288 17.29 -20.70 -8.85
CA SER A 288 17.58 -21.77 -7.88
C SER A 288 17.02 -21.44 -6.49
N TRP A 289 17.07 -20.17 -6.07
CA TRP A 289 16.45 -19.72 -4.81
C TRP A 289 14.93 -19.84 -4.83
N LEU A 290 14.28 -19.48 -5.94
CA LEU A 290 12.83 -19.61 -6.11
C LEU A 290 12.41 -21.08 -6.09
N ASP A 291 13.10 -21.95 -6.85
CA ASP A 291 12.79 -23.37 -6.91
C ASP A 291 12.96 -24.07 -5.54
N ALA A 292 13.91 -23.59 -4.71
CA ALA A 292 14.09 -24.10 -3.33
C ALA A 292 12.90 -23.77 -2.41
N GLN A 293 12.07 -22.77 -2.73
CA GLN A 293 10.84 -22.47 -1.99
C GLN A 293 9.64 -23.33 -2.42
N GLY A 294 9.80 -24.13 -3.45
CA GLY A 294 8.79 -25.03 -4.01
C GLY A 294 8.60 -24.85 -5.52
N PRO A 295 7.90 -25.77 -6.16
CA PRO A 295 7.62 -25.68 -7.60
C PRO A 295 6.79 -24.43 -7.93
N ALA A 296 6.84 -24.01 -9.19
CA ALA A 296 5.98 -22.95 -9.70
C ALA A 296 4.50 -23.32 -9.57
N GLY A 297 3.69 -22.36 -9.17
CA GLY A 297 2.28 -22.54 -8.81
C GLY A 297 2.07 -23.10 -7.41
N LEU A 298 0.90 -22.82 -6.84
CA LEU A 298 0.49 -23.43 -5.58
C LEU A 298 -0.22 -24.74 -5.86
N ARG A 299 -0.14 -25.67 -4.91
CA ARG A 299 -0.94 -26.90 -4.90
C ARG A 299 -2.18 -26.71 -4.04
N TYR A 300 -3.16 -27.59 -4.23
CA TYR A 300 -4.30 -27.68 -3.33
C TYR A 300 -3.84 -27.78 -1.86
N GLY A 301 -4.44 -26.94 -1.01
CA GLY A 301 -4.10 -26.88 0.41
C GLY A 301 -2.89 -26.03 0.78
N GLU A 302 -2.11 -25.53 -0.17
CA GLU A 302 -0.96 -24.66 0.13
C GLU A 302 -1.38 -23.20 0.34
N VAL A 303 -0.83 -22.57 1.36
CA VAL A 303 -0.88 -21.13 1.63
C VAL A 303 0.53 -20.55 1.63
N ASN A 304 0.74 -19.51 0.82
CA ASN A 304 1.97 -18.73 0.80
C ASN A 304 1.61 -17.25 0.64
N ASP A 305 0.86 -16.71 1.61
CA ASP A 305 0.35 -15.35 1.57
C ASP A 305 1.29 -14.43 2.37
N ARG A 306 2.01 -13.52 1.69
CA ARG A 306 3.07 -12.66 2.24
C ARG A 306 2.71 -11.20 2.06
N ILE A 307 1.99 -10.68 3.03
CA ILE A 307 1.39 -9.34 2.99
C ILE A 307 2.46 -8.29 3.28
N GLN A 308 2.62 -7.35 2.36
CA GLN A 308 3.59 -6.25 2.51
C GLN A 308 2.95 -5.03 3.18
N HIS A 309 3.69 -4.46 4.13
CA HIS A 309 3.24 -3.32 4.93
C HIS A 309 4.31 -2.24 5.03
N ASP A 310 3.86 -1.02 5.31
CA ASP A 310 4.70 0.13 5.68
C ASP A 310 5.82 0.41 4.67
N ILE A 311 5.50 0.36 3.38
CA ILE A 311 6.50 0.55 2.33
C ILE A 311 6.88 2.01 2.19
N VAL A 312 8.17 2.28 2.35
CA VAL A 312 8.79 3.59 2.09
C VAL A 312 9.70 3.47 0.87
N VAL A 313 9.39 4.23 -0.17
CA VAL A 313 10.19 4.34 -1.39
C VAL A 313 10.97 5.64 -1.40
N GLU A 314 12.25 5.56 -1.73
CA GLU A 314 13.15 6.71 -1.88
C GLU A 314 13.85 6.64 -3.25
N VAL A 315 13.55 7.59 -4.12
CA VAL A 315 14.18 7.72 -5.44
C VAL A 315 15.38 8.67 -5.32
N ALA A 316 16.53 8.27 -5.84
CA ALA A 316 17.73 9.10 -5.83
C ALA A 316 17.61 10.31 -6.77
N ALA A 317 18.38 11.37 -6.52
CA ALA A 317 18.36 12.60 -7.30
C ALA A 317 18.66 12.42 -8.81
N ASP A 318 19.34 11.34 -9.17
CA ASP A 318 19.67 11.03 -10.56
C ASP A 318 18.51 10.35 -11.32
N GLY A 319 17.42 9.96 -10.62
CA GLY A 319 16.29 9.24 -11.19
C GLY A 319 16.64 7.85 -11.75
N ARG A 320 17.79 7.26 -11.36
CA ARG A 320 18.29 6.00 -11.91
C ARG A 320 18.38 4.88 -10.88
N SER A 321 18.36 5.21 -9.62
CA SER A 321 18.35 4.28 -8.51
C SER A 321 17.26 4.65 -7.50
N ALA A 322 16.72 3.63 -6.85
CA ALA A 322 15.74 3.78 -5.79
C ALA A 322 15.93 2.71 -4.73
N ARG A 323 15.32 2.93 -3.58
CA ARG A 323 15.30 2.01 -2.45
C ARG A 323 13.88 1.88 -1.94
N ALA A 324 13.44 0.66 -1.62
CA ALA A 324 12.19 0.42 -0.91
C ALA A 324 12.44 -0.41 0.34
N ARG A 325 11.83 0.00 1.44
CA ARG A 325 11.89 -0.67 2.75
C ARG A 325 10.49 -0.91 3.26
N GLY A 326 10.29 -2.00 3.98
CA GLY A 326 9.00 -2.33 4.57
C GLY A 326 9.03 -3.61 5.38
N LEU A 327 7.85 -4.01 5.81
CA LEU A 327 7.59 -5.24 6.55
C LEU A 327 6.84 -6.24 5.67
N GLU A 328 6.98 -7.51 5.99
CA GLU A 328 6.21 -8.60 5.39
C GLU A 328 5.67 -9.49 6.51
N LEU A 329 4.35 -9.58 6.62
CA LEU A 329 3.65 -10.53 7.48
C LEU A 329 3.24 -11.73 6.64
N GLY A 330 3.81 -12.89 6.92
CA GLY A 330 3.53 -14.11 6.17
C GLY A 330 2.55 -15.04 6.88
N MET A 331 1.57 -15.51 6.12
CA MET A 331 0.67 -16.61 6.43
C MET A 331 1.09 -17.80 5.56
N LEU A 332 1.76 -18.76 6.14
CA LEU A 332 2.35 -19.90 5.41
C LEU A 332 1.78 -21.21 5.92
N GLY A 333 1.73 -22.21 5.07
CA GLY A 333 1.35 -23.54 5.52
C GLY A 333 0.68 -24.42 4.50
N GLU A 334 0.12 -25.51 5.01
CA GLU A 334 -0.60 -26.50 4.21
C GLU A 334 -1.80 -27.03 5.01
N SER A 335 -2.94 -27.17 4.34
CA SER A 335 -4.16 -27.74 4.91
C SER A 335 -3.90 -29.14 5.46
N ASN A 336 -4.45 -29.44 6.64
CA ASN A 336 -4.26 -30.69 7.37
C ASN A 336 -2.80 -31.01 7.76
N ALA A 337 -1.91 -30.01 7.73
CA ALA A 337 -0.53 -30.13 8.15
C ALA A 337 -0.18 -29.04 9.16
N LYS A 338 0.65 -28.07 8.79
CA LYS A 338 1.12 -27.00 9.67
C LYS A 338 0.89 -25.63 9.07
N ALA A 339 0.71 -24.64 9.95
CA ALA A 339 0.66 -23.25 9.60
C ALA A 339 1.67 -22.43 10.42
N TRP A 340 2.15 -21.36 9.82
CA TRP A 340 3.09 -20.45 10.46
C TRP A 340 2.74 -19.01 10.19
N TRP A 341 2.92 -18.18 11.20
CA TRP A 341 3.16 -16.76 11.02
C TRP A 341 4.66 -16.53 10.80
N THR A 342 4.98 -15.63 9.88
CA THR A 342 6.35 -15.14 9.70
C THR A 342 6.36 -13.63 9.70
N LEU A 343 7.47 -13.04 10.17
CA LEU A 343 7.69 -11.61 10.08
C LEU A 343 9.07 -11.33 9.53
N SER A 344 9.11 -10.59 8.44
CA SER A 344 10.32 -10.24 7.74
C SER A 344 10.42 -8.74 7.54
N ARG A 345 11.64 -8.23 7.44
CA ARG A 345 11.97 -6.88 6.97
C ARG A 345 12.66 -6.99 5.64
N PHE A 346 12.34 -6.08 4.75
CA PHE A 346 13.04 -5.98 3.47
C PHE A 346 13.61 -4.58 3.25
N ASP A 347 14.69 -4.52 2.47
CA ASP A 347 15.41 -3.31 2.12
C ASP A 347 16.01 -3.48 0.72
N ASN A 348 15.20 -3.24 -0.29
CA ASN A 348 15.47 -3.56 -1.68
C ASN A 348 16.03 -2.37 -2.44
N LEU A 349 16.95 -2.63 -3.35
CA LEU A 349 17.51 -1.64 -4.28
C LEU A 349 16.98 -1.88 -5.69
N TYR A 350 16.69 -0.78 -6.37
CA TYR A 350 16.16 -0.76 -7.73
C TYR A 350 17.05 0.05 -8.65
N ALA A 351 17.07 -0.31 -9.92
CA ALA A 351 17.76 0.43 -10.96
C ALA A 351 16.85 0.67 -12.16
N LYS A 352 16.92 1.89 -12.72
CA LYS A 352 16.20 2.28 -13.96
C LYS A 352 17.14 2.15 -15.16
N ARG A 353 16.80 1.27 -16.10
CA ARG A 353 17.53 1.03 -17.34
C ARG A 353 16.60 1.13 -18.54
N GLY A 354 16.91 1.98 -19.49
CA GLY A 354 16.07 2.18 -20.67
C GLY A 354 14.63 2.62 -20.31
N GLY A 355 14.47 3.42 -19.25
CA GLY A 355 13.18 3.88 -18.77
C GLY A 355 12.40 2.88 -17.89
N VAL A 356 12.89 1.65 -17.68
CA VAL A 356 12.21 0.59 -16.95
C VAL A 356 12.92 0.32 -15.62
N TRP A 357 12.16 0.35 -14.52
CA TRP A 357 12.64 -0.02 -13.19
C TRP A 357 12.72 -1.54 -13.02
N ARG A 358 13.78 -2.02 -12.36
CA ARG A 358 14.02 -3.44 -12.03
C ARG A 358 14.58 -3.59 -10.64
N ILE A 359 14.37 -4.74 -10.04
CA ILE A 359 15.01 -5.10 -8.75
C ILE A 359 16.49 -5.40 -9.03
N ALA A 360 17.37 -4.58 -8.47
CA ALA A 360 18.82 -4.76 -8.59
C ALA A 360 19.39 -5.60 -7.43
N HIS A 361 18.86 -5.42 -6.22
CA HIS A 361 19.25 -6.21 -5.06
C HIS A 361 18.06 -6.35 -4.10
N MET A 362 17.56 -7.55 -3.93
CA MET A 362 16.59 -7.87 -2.89
C MET A 362 17.34 -8.27 -1.62
N ARG A 363 16.98 -7.66 -0.50
CA ARG A 363 17.53 -7.95 0.82
C ARG A 363 16.39 -8.17 1.79
N GLN A 364 16.36 -9.32 2.43
CA GLN A 364 15.30 -9.69 3.37
C GLN A 364 15.88 -10.36 4.60
N ALA A 365 15.29 -10.07 5.75
CA ALA A 365 15.59 -10.70 7.03
C ALA A 365 14.29 -11.19 7.66
N GLN A 366 14.12 -12.50 7.77
CA GLN A 366 13.03 -13.10 8.52
C GLN A 366 13.48 -13.30 9.96
N TRP A 367 13.00 -12.47 10.85
CA TRP A 367 13.41 -12.45 12.25
C TRP A 367 12.41 -13.12 13.21
N LEU A 368 11.22 -13.44 12.71
CA LEU A 368 10.23 -14.24 13.43
C LEU A 368 9.62 -15.27 12.49
N ARG A 369 9.54 -16.50 12.94
CA ARG A 369 8.66 -17.55 12.48
C ARG A 369 8.10 -18.24 13.71
N THR A 370 6.81 -18.51 13.72
CA THR A 370 6.13 -19.20 14.81
C THR A 370 5.06 -20.14 14.28
N ASP A 371 4.96 -21.30 14.88
CA ASP A 371 3.85 -22.21 14.62
C ASP A 371 2.53 -21.56 15.01
N TYR A 372 1.49 -21.74 14.17
CA TYR A 372 0.20 -21.09 14.37
C TYR A 372 -0.44 -21.52 15.71
N ASP A 373 -0.39 -22.79 16.07
CA ASP A 373 -1.02 -23.31 17.29
C ASP A 373 -0.26 -22.87 18.56
N GLN A 374 1.04 -22.54 18.46
CA GLN A 374 1.87 -22.14 19.58
C GLN A 374 1.92 -20.61 19.78
N GLY A 375 2.03 -19.85 18.68
CA GLY A 375 2.28 -18.41 18.73
C GLY A 375 3.67 -18.04 19.25
N TRP A 376 4.05 -16.79 19.06
CA TRP A 376 5.42 -16.30 19.28
C TRP A 376 5.86 -16.19 20.75
N ALA A 377 4.94 -16.30 21.70
CA ALA A 377 5.30 -16.44 23.10
C ALA A 377 5.88 -17.82 23.45
N LYS A 378 5.47 -18.87 22.72
CA LYS A 378 5.86 -20.25 22.99
C LYS A 378 6.79 -20.83 21.95
N ASP A 379 6.71 -20.37 20.71
CA ASP A 379 7.54 -20.79 19.60
C ASP A 379 8.12 -19.57 18.87
N TRP A 380 9.43 -19.54 18.75
CA TRP A 380 10.16 -18.46 18.11
C TRP A 380 11.32 -19.02 17.31
N GLN A 381 11.17 -19.10 16.01
CA GLN A 381 12.12 -19.70 15.08
C GLN A 381 12.59 -18.66 14.03
N PRO A 382 13.56 -17.78 14.33
CA PRO A 382 14.09 -16.87 13.34
C PRO A 382 14.95 -17.62 12.32
N LEU A 383 14.88 -17.23 11.05
CA LEU A 383 15.85 -17.66 10.03
C LEU A 383 17.09 -16.75 10.01
N SER A 384 16.89 -15.49 10.34
CA SER A 384 17.95 -14.50 10.39
C SER A 384 18.54 -14.38 11.79
N PRO A 385 19.85 -14.09 11.92
CA PRO A 385 20.45 -13.79 13.20
C PRO A 385 19.77 -12.59 13.88
N ALA A 386 20.00 -12.42 15.17
CA ALA A 386 19.46 -11.31 15.95
C ALA A 386 19.69 -9.96 15.27
N LEU A 387 18.83 -8.99 15.58
CA LEU A 387 18.83 -7.63 14.97
C LEU A 387 20.19 -6.94 14.99
N GLU A 388 21.01 -7.23 15.97
CA GLU A 388 22.36 -6.66 16.15
C GLU A 388 23.30 -6.90 14.95
N ASN A 389 23.07 -7.97 14.19
CA ASN A 389 23.86 -8.33 13.01
C ASN A 389 23.18 -7.95 11.69
N GLN A 390 22.05 -7.29 11.73
CA GLN A 390 21.39 -6.79 10.51
C GLN A 390 22.01 -5.45 10.11
N PRO A 391 22.05 -5.13 8.80
CA PRO A 391 22.54 -3.83 8.38
C PRO A 391 21.75 -2.75 9.07
N ALA A 392 22.47 -1.73 9.58
CA ALA A 392 21.87 -0.56 10.19
C ALA A 392 20.76 -0.03 9.27
N ILE A 393 19.57 0.15 9.84
CA ILE A 393 18.51 0.80 9.09
C ILE A 393 18.90 2.25 8.92
N TRP A 394 19.05 2.62 7.68
CA TRP A 394 19.36 4.00 7.31
C TRP A 394 18.22 4.91 7.78
N PRO A 395 18.52 6.09 8.33
CA PRO A 395 17.48 7.07 8.59
C PRO A 395 16.72 7.35 7.29
N PHE A 396 15.41 7.49 7.40
CA PHE A 396 14.61 7.93 6.25
C PHE A 396 14.96 9.37 5.93
N GLU A 397 15.16 9.66 4.65
CA GLU A 397 15.37 11.02 4.20
C GLU A 397 14.10 11.84 4.41
N ARG A 398 14.16 12.83 5.27
CA ARG A 398 13.00 13.71 5.57
C ARG A 398 12.65 14.60 4.38
N LYS A 399 13.67 15.06 3.68
CA LYS A 399 13.52 15.83 2.44
C LYS A 399 13.78 14.92 1.26
N ARG A 400 12.94 15.02 0.23
CA ARG A 400 13.25 14.38 -1.04
C ARG A 400 14.57 14.95 -1.58
N PRO A 401 15.43 14.12 -2.15
CA PRO A 401 16.56 14.62 -2.93
C PRO A 401 16.05 15.54 -4.04
N THR A 402 16.72 16.67 -4.28
CA THR A 402 16.37 17.55 -5.40
C THR A 402 16.73 16.86 -6.72
N PRO A 403 15.76 16.54 -7.58
CA PRO A 403 16.04 15.86 -8.84
C PRO A 403 16.82 16.78 -9.78
N ARG A 404 17.57 16.19 -10.70
CA ARG A 404 18.26 16.95 -11.75
C ARG A 404 17.23 17.48 -12.75
N PRO A 405 17.31 18.76 -13.15
CA PRO A 405 16.38 19.35 -14.11
C PRO A 405 16.20 18.49 -15.37
N LEU A 406 14.97 18.31 -15.82
CA LEU A 406 14.59 17.49 -16.97
C LEU A 406 14.11 18.38 -18.11
N GLY A 407 14.89 18.46 -19.20
CA GLY A 407 14.51 19.20 -20.41
C GLY A 407 13.60 18.40 -21.34
N GLY A 408 13.03 19.11 -22.33
CA GLY A 408 12.24 18.49 -23.41
C GLY A 408 10.79 18.14 -23.05
N VAL A 409 10.30 18.56 -21.88
CA VAL A 409 8.90 18.36 -21.43
C VAL A 409 8.14 19.67 -21.66
N SER A 410 6.98 19.62 -22.34
CA SER A 410 6.09 20.78 -22.48
C SER A 410 5.27 21.00 -21.20
N PRO A 411 4.73 22.21 -20.98
CA PRO A 411 3.82 22.46 -19.85
C PRO A 411 2.59 21.52 -19.84
N ASP A 412 1.99 21.27 -21.01
CA ASP A 412 0.83 20.36 -21.12
C ASP A 412 1.18 18.93 -20.70
N GLU A 413 2.35 18.47 -21.12
CA GLU A 413 2.85 17.15 -20.76
C GLU A 413 3.17 17.07 -19.25
N ALA A 414 3.77 18.11 -18.67
CA ALA A 414 4.04 18.17 -17.25
C ALA A 414 2.74 18.12 -16.42
N GLU A 415 1.71 18.91 -16.79
CA GLU A 415 0.40 18.89 -16.15
C GLU A 415 -0.28 17.52 -16.28
N ARG A 416 -0.23 16.91 -17.45
CA ARG A 416 -0.80 15.56 -17.67
C ARG A 416 -0.12 14.53 -16.79
N ARG A 417 1.21 14.52 -16.74
CA ARG A 417 1.98 13.60 -15.87
C ARG A 417 1.68 13.82 -14.39
N LEU A 418 1.55 15.07 -13.96
CA LEU A 418 1.20 15.40 -12.58
C LEU A 418 -0.20 14.92 -12.22
N LYS A 419 -1.17 15.07 -13.12
CA LYS A 419 -2.53 14.53 -12.91
C LYS A 419 -2.51 13.01 -12.70
N GLY A 420 -1.72 12.28 -13.47
CA GLY A 420 -1.54 10.84 -13.28
C GLY A 420 -0.96 10.47 -11.91
N ALA A 421 0.10 11.19 -11.48
CA ALA A 421 0.69 10.98 -10.16
C ALA A 421 -0.29 11.34 -9.01
N ALA A 422 -1.07 12.41 -9.17
CA ALA A 422 -2.10 12.79 -8.20
C ALA A 422 -3.26 11.78 -8.14
N ALA A 423 -3.64 11.21 -9.28
CA ALA A 423 -4.67 10.18 -9.36
C ALA A 423 -4.29 8.90 -8.60
N TYR A 424 -3.00 8.54 -8.58
CA TYR A 424 -2.49 7.44 -7.76
C TYR A 424 -2.87 7.62 -6.28
N ASP A 425 -2.58 8.80 -5.72
CA ASP A 425 -2.88 9.11 -4.33
C ASP A 425 -4.39 9.21 -4.05
N SER A 426 -5.17 9.69 -5.02
CA SER A 426 -6.63 9.73 -4.93
C SER A 426 -7.25 8.32 -4.96
N ALA A 427 -6.68 7.40 -5.75
CA ALA A 427 -7.10 6.00 -5.78
C ALA A 427 -6.88 5.30 -4.43
N GLU A 428 -5.71 5.50 -3.80
CA GLU A 428 -5.46 4.97 -2.45
C GLU A 428 -6.43 5.56 -1.41
N ASN A 429 -6.70 6.87 -1.43
CA ASN A 429 -7.66 7.49 -0.54
C ASN A 429 -9.07 6.91 -0.72
N LEU A 430 -9.48 6.71 -1.98
CA LEU A 430 -10.82 6.19 -2.31
C LEU A 430 -11.00 4.76 -1.80
N THR A 431 -9.99 3.91 -2.02
CA THR A 431 -9.96 2.53 -1.51
C THR A 431 -9.94 2.51 0.03
N GLY A 432 -9.15 3.40 0.66
CA GLY A 432 -9.14 3.54 2.11
C GLY A 432 -10.51 3.96 2.67
N GLY A 433 -11.14 4.97 2.05
CA GLY A 433 -12.47 5.45 2.44
C GLY A 433 -13.56 4.39 2.31
N TYR A 434 -13.49 3.59 1.24
CA TYR A 434 -14.39 2.46 1.05
C TYR A 434 -14.30 1.47 2.23
N GLY A 435 -13.11 1.05 2.63
CA GLY A 435 -12.90 0.14 3.76
C GLY A 435 -13.43 0.72 5.07
N GLN A 436 -13.11 1.99 5.37
CA GLN A 436 -13.54 2.65 6.61
C GLN A 436 -15.06 2.78 6.71
N TYR A 437 -15.74 3.21 5.67
CA TYR A 437 -17.20 3.35 5.69
C TYR A 437 -17.91 1.98 5.72
N LEU A 438 -17.34 0.97 5.07
CA LEU A 438 -17.83 -0.41 5.13
C LEU A 438 -17.77 -0.95 6.56
N ASP A 439 -16.67 -0.72 7.26
CA ASP A 439 -16.46 -1.16 8.65
C ASP A 439 -17.41 -0.49 9.63
N ASP A 440 -17.71 0.78 9.40
CA ASP A 440 -18.55 1.59 10.27
C ASP A 440 -20.04 1.53 9.91
N ASN A 441 -20.42 0.74 8.88
CA ASN A 441 -21.79 0.64 8.36
C ASN A 441 -22.37 1.99 7.90
N HIS A 442 -21.51 2.89 7.43
CA HIS A 442 -21.87 4.18 6.85
C HIS A 442 -22.31 4.01 5.39
N TRP A 443 -23.49 3.43 5.18
CA TRP A 443 -23.92 2.96 3.86
C TRP A 443 -24.17 4.06 2.84
N GLU A 444 -24.65 5.21 3.27
CA GLU A 444 -24.86 6.36 2.37
C GLU A 444 -23.51 6.97 1.95
N GLU A 445 -22.62 7.13 2.91
CA GLU A 445 -21.26 7.62 2.67
C GLU A 445 -20.47 6.63 1.78
N LEU A 446 -20.57 5.33 2.07
CA LEU A 446 -19.99 4.28 1.22
C LEU A 446 -20.50 4.38 -0.21
N ALA A 447 -21.82 4.44 -0.37
CA ALA A 447 -22.45 4.49 -1.69
C ALA A 447 -22.08 5.75 -2.47
N SER A 448 -21.88 6.87 -1.79
CA SER A 448 -21.48 8.13 -2.42
C SER A 448 -20.08 8.14 -3.00
N LEU A 449 -19.24 7.14 -2.66
CA LEU A 449 -17.93 6.95 -3.30
C LEU A 449 -18.04 6.37 -4.72
N PHE A 450 -19.19 5.82 -5.08
CA PHE A 450 -19.38 5.18 -6.38
C PHE A 450 -19.82 6.20 -7.44
N ALA A 451 -19.44 5.92 -8.68
CA ALA A 451 -19.94 6.63 -9.86
C ALA A 451 -21.45 6.44 -10.01
N ALA A 452 -22.11 7.30 -10.80
CA ALA A 452 -23.56 7.24 -11.02
C ALA A 452 -24.03 5.85 -11.52
N GLN A 453 -23.21 5.19 -12.33
CA GLN A 453 -23.39 3.82 -12.81
C GLN A 453 -22.40 2.83 -12.17
N GLY A 454 -21.97 3.14 -10.93
CA GLY A 454 -21.02 2.28 -10.20
C GLY A 454 -21.65 0.97 -9.76
N GLU A 455 -20.82 -0.06 -9.68
CA GLU A 455 -21.22 -1.39 -9.23
C GLU A 455 -20.28 -1.93 -8.13
N ARG A 456 -20.86 -2.67 -7.21
CA ARG A 456 -20.15 -3.32 -6.10
C ARG A 456 -20.40 -4.80 -6.13
N ASP A 457 -19.33 -5.60 -6.15
CA ASP A 457 -19.44 -7.03 -5.88
C ASP A 457 -19.83 -7.28 -4.41
N SER A 458 -20.75 -8.19 -4.20
CA SER A 458 -21.13 -8.67 -2.89
C SER A 458 -20.54 -10.05 -2.65
N ALA A 459 -19.24 -10.12 -2.62
CA ALA A 459 -18.40 -11.27 -2.36
C ALA A 459 -19.06 -12.64 -2.52
N GLY A 460 -18.86 -13.28 -3.65
CA GLY A 460 -19.39 -14.63 -3.93
C GLY A 460 -20.88 -14.70 -4.31
N GLY A 461 -21.52 -13.58 -4.65
CA GLY A 461 -22.91 -13.56 -5.02
C GLY A 461 -23.21 -12.90 -6.35
N GLY A 462 -22.73 -11.67 -6.54
CA GLY A 462 -22.98 -10.89 -7.71
C GLY A 462 -22.86 -9.40 -7.46
N PHE A 463 -23.11 -8.62 -8.50
CA PHE A 463 -22.96 -7.17 -8.49
C PHE A 463 -24.27 -6.46 -8.15
N ILE A 464 -24.13 -5.45 -7.32
CA ILE A 464 -25.17 -4.48 -6.99
C ILE A 464 -24.81 -3.18 -7.70
N ARG A 465 -25.73 -2.65 -8.51
CA ARG A 465 -25.52 -1.48 -9.36
C ARG A 465 -26.20 -0.25 -8.80
N THR A 466 -25.64 0.89 -9.04
CA THR A 466 -26.02 2.23 -8.60
C THR A 466 -25.85 2.49 -7.10
N PRO A 467 -25.44 3.71 -6.73
CA PRO A 467 -25.25 4.09 -5.33
C PRO A 467 -26.46 3.80 -4.43
N ALA A 468 -27.65 4.12 -4.88
CA ALA A 468 -28.89 3.91 -4.10
C ALA A 468 -29.13 2.42 -3.78
N ARG A 469 -28.87 1.55 -4.75
CA ARG A 469 -28.99 0.09 -4.57
C ARG A 469 -27.89 -0.46 -3.66
N ILE A 470 -26.64 0.04 -3.81
CA ILE A 470 -25.51 -0.34 -2.97
C ILE A 470 -25.80 -0.01 -1.50
N ALA A 471 -26.30 1.20 -1.19
CA ALA A 471 -26.66 1.58 0.17
C ALA A 471 -27.78 0.71 0.73
N SER A 472 -28.87 0.56 -0.01
CA SER A 472 -30.05 -0.19 0.45
C SER A 472 -29.77 -1.68 0.66
N PHE A 473 -29.05 -2.30 -0.27
CA PHE A 473 -28.62 -3.70 -0.18
C PHE A 473 -27.67 -3.91 1.02
N SER A 474 -26.67 -3.05 1.18
CA SER A 474 -25.70 -3.16 2.28
C SER A 474 -26.38 -3.01 3.64
N ARG A 475 -27.31 -2.08 3.79
CA ARG A 475 -28.10 -1.90 5.02
C ARG A 475 -28.92 -3.14 5.35
N ARG A 476 -29.53 -3.78 4.37
CA ARG A 476 -30.31 -5.01 4.59
C ARG A 476 -29.43 -6.22 4.91
N ARG A 477 -28.29 -6.33 4.23
CA ARG A 477 -27.39 -7.48 4.38
C ARG A 477 -26.58 -7.44 5.68
N TYR A 478 -26.06 -6.29 6.05
CA TYR A 478 -25.12 -6.14 7.17
C TYR A 478 -25.75 -5.45 8.39
N GLY A 479 -26.97 -4.97 8.26
CA GLY A 479 -27.68 -4.22 9.28
C GLY A 479 -27.57 -2.70 9.11
N PRO A 480 -28.40 -1.93 9.82
CA PRO A 480 -28.34 -0.48 9.83
C PRO A 480 -27.06 0.00 10.53
N TYR A 481 -26.72 1.26 10.28
CA TYR A 481 -25.74 1.97 11.08
C TYR A 481 -26.05 1.83 12.57
N ASN A 482 -25.04 1.47 13.35
CA ASN A 482 -25.16 1.35 14.80
C ASN A 482 -23.90 1.92 15.47
N PRO A 483 -23.99 3.04 16.19
CA PRO A 483 -22.87 3.63 16.92
C PRO A 483 -22.37 2.75 18.08
N GLN A 484 -23.19 1.83 18.56
CA GLN A 484 -22.83 0.86 19.60
C GLN A 484 -22.60 -0.51 18.97
N ARG A 485 -21.47 -0.67 18.30
CA ARG A 485 -21.16 -1.91 17.59
C ARG A 485 -20.83 -3.03 18.55
N ALA A 486 -21.56 -4.14 18.43
CA ALA A 486 -21.25 -5.38 19.14
C ALA A 486 -20.28 -6.29 18.38
N ALA A 487 -20.11 -6.09 17.07
CA ALA A 487 -19.23 -6.83 16.20
C ALA A 487 -18.21 -5.89 15.54
N ILE A 488 -17.06 -6.43 15.17
CA ILE A 488 -16.02 -5.68 14.44
C ILE A 488 -15.74 -6.41 13.13
N ASN A 489 -15.76 -5.66 12.06
CA ASN A 489 -15.16 -5.99 10.78
C ASN A 489 -14.11 -4.91 10.50
N MET A 490 -12.88 -5.29 10.19
CA MET A 490 -11.86 -4.34 9.77
C MET A 490 -11.35 -4.75 8.39
N HIS A 491 -11.79 -4.02 7.35
CA HIS A 491 -11.32 -4.20 5.97
C HIS A 491 -10.03 -3.41 5.76
N MET A 492 -8.92 -4.00 6.14
CA MET A 492 -7.60 -3.37 6.07
C MET A 492 -7.00 -3.61 4.69
N LEU A 493 -7.04 -2.57 3.86
CA LEU A 493 -6.54 -2.60 2.48
C LEU A 493 -5.09 -2.15 2.43
N THR A 494 -4.26 -2.91 1.74
CA THR A 494 -2.81 -2.66 1.63
C THR A 494 -2.27 -3.10 0.27
N GLN A 495 -1.00 -2.84 0.02
CA GLN A 495 -0.24 -3.32 -1.15
C GLN A 495 -0.88 -2.91 -2.48
N PRO A 496 -1.21 -1.61 -2.70
CA PRO A 496 -1.88 -1.18 -3.92
C PRO A 496 -0.95 -1.21 -5.13
N VAL A 497 -1.45 -1.73 -6.27
CA VAL A 497 -0.87 -1.54 -7.61
C VAL A 497 -1.83 -0.69 -8.40
N VAL A 498 -1.43 0.51 -8.75
CA VAL A 498 -2.30 1.51 -9.39
C VAL A 498 -1.79 1.84 -10.78
N HIS A 499 -2.69 1.78 -11.75
CA HIS A 499 -2.44 2.24 -13.12
C HIS A 499 -3.48 3.28 -13.51
N VAL A 500 -3.00 4.43 -13.94
CA VAL A 500 -3.82 5.55 -14.41
C VAL A 500 -3.72 5.60 -15.92
N ALA A 501 -4.84 5.70 -16.62
CA ALA A 501 -4.86 5.85 -18.07
C ALA A 501 -4.21 7.16 -18.51
N ASP A 502 -3.72 7.21 -19.75
CA ASP A 502 -3.00 8.37 -20.30
C ASP A 502 -3.84 9.64 -20.34
N ASP A 503 -5.17 9.52 -20.43
CA ASP A 503 -6.10 10.66 -20.39
C ASP A 503 -6.29 11.22 -18.98
N GLY A 504 -5.88 10.49 -17.93
CA GLY A 504 -6.04 10.87 -16.55
C GLY A 504 -7.48 10.83 -16.04
N LEU A 505 -8.39 10.12 -16.73
CA LEU A 505 -9.82 10.06 -16.42
C LEU A 505 -10.27 8.70 -15.88
N THR A 506 -9.45 7.66 -16.06
CA THR A 506 -9.71 6.33 -15.53
C THR A 506 -8.48 5.79 -14.84
N ALA A 507 -8.69 4.94 -13.84
CA ALA A 507 -7.63 4.23 -13.16
C ALA A 507 -8.10 2.84 -12.75
N GLN A 508 -7.14 1.94 -12.58
CA GLN A 508 -7.36 0.62 -12.03
C GLN A 508 -6.46 0.43 -10.82
N ILE A 509 -6.99 -0.18 -9.79
CA ILE A 509 -6.24 -0.46 -8.56
C ILE A 509 -6.47 -1.89 -8.11
N ARG A 510 -5.36 -2.62 -7.92
CA ARG A 510 -5.35 -3.87 -7.18
C ARG A 510 -4.99 -3.58 -5.74
N SER A 511 -5.73 -4.14 -4.78
CA SER A 511 -5.40 -4.04 -3.36
C SER A 511 -5.58 -5.38 -2.68
N ARG A 512 -4.72 -5.65 -1.70
CA ARG A 512 -4.89 -6.81 -0.82
C ARG A 512 -5.79 -6.46 0.34
N LEU A 513 -6.73 -7.34 0.65
CA LEU A 513 -7.52 -7.32 1.86
C LEU A 513 -6.86 -8.19 2.94
N PHE A 514 -6.61 -7.63 4.10
CA PHE A 514 -6.46 -8.37 5.35
C PHE A 514 -7.62 -7.96 6.28
N GLN A 515 -8.45 -8.91 6.69
CA GLN A 515 -9.67 -8.60 7.43
C GLN A 515 -9.75 -9.42 8.70
N THR A 516 -10.10 -8.75 9.79
CA THR A 516 -10.45 -9.39 11.05
C THR A 516 -11.96 -9.32 11.24
N VAL A 517 -12.58 -10.46 11.44
CA VAL A 517 -14.01 -10.55 11.75
C VAL A 517 -14.17 -11.00 13.19
N ILE A 518 -14.81 -10.18 14.01
CA ILE A 518 -15.06 -10.45 15.42
C ILE A 518 -16.57 -10.41 15.66
N PRO A 519 -17.18 -11.56 15.93
CA PRO A 519 -18.62 -11.61 16.18
C PRO A 519 -18.99 -10.96 17.52
N PRO A 520 -20.26 -10.61 17.74
CA PRO A 520 -20.72 -10.08 19.00
C PRO A 520 -20.37 -11.00 20.17
N GLN A 521 -20.08 -10.43 21.33
CA GLN A 521 -19.76 -11.18 22.55
C GLN A 521 -20.96 -11.96 23.09
N THR A 522 -22.17 -11.43 22.88
CA THR A 522 -23.43 -12.04 23.25
C THR A 522 -24.28 -12.25 22.01
N THR A 523 -24.83 -13.44 21.82
CA THR A 523 -25.81 -13.72 20.77
C THR A 523 -27.21 -13.64 21.33
N PRO A 524 -28.15 -12.90 20.70
CA PRO A 524 -29.55 -12.93 21.11
C PRO A 524 -30.10 -14.38 21.11
N GLY A 525 -30.79 -14.77 22.16
CA GLY A 525 -31.43 -16.10 22.26
C GLY A 525 -30.49 -17.27 22.57
N GLY A 526 -29.22 -17.01 22.97
CA GLY A 526 -28.28 -18.07 23.37
C GLY A 526 -27.76 -18.95 22.23
N ALA A 527 -27.85 -18.48 20.98
CA ALA A 527 -27.30 -19.19 19.83
C ALA A 527 -25.78 -19.42 19.97
N PRO A 528 -25.20 -20.48 19.40
CA PRO A 528 -23.76 -20.71 19.43
C PRO A 528 -22.98 -19.51 18.93
N ARG A 529 -21.94 -19.12 19.67
CA ARG A 529 -21.08 -18.00 19.32
C ARG A 529 -20.30 -18.33 18.04
N ARG A 530 -20.35 -17.46 17.04
CA ARG A 530 -19.50 -17.60 15.85
C ARG A 530 -18.04 -17.40 16.26
N SER A 531 -17.12 -18.11 15.61
CA SER A 531 -15.68 -17.90 15.80
C SER A 531 -15.24 -16.58 15.20
N ALA A 532 -14.22 -15.95 15.79
CA ALA A 532 -13.47 -14.90 15.12
C ALA A 532 -12.81 -15.50 13.86
N MET A 533 -12.69 -14.70 12.80
CA MET A 533 -12.18 -15.15 11.50
C MET A 533 -10.99 -14.31 11.06
N ILE A 534 -10.05 -14.96 10.39
CA ILE A 534 -9.04 -14.34 9.54
C ILE A 534 -9.55 -14.46 8.12
N VAL A 535 -9.63 -13.34 7.44
CA VAL A 535 -10.05 -13.31 6.04
C VAL A 535 -9.00 -12.56 5.23
N THR A 536 -8.58 -13.13 4.11
CA THR A 536 -7.76 -12.41 3.12
C THR A 536 -8.43 -12.43 1.76
N GLY A 537 -8.11 -11.44 0.93
CA GLY A 537 -8.71 -11.28 -0.39
C GLY A 537 -7.93 -10.32 -1.29
N MET A 538 -8.41 -10.20 -2.51
CA MET A 538 -7.91 -9.25 -3.50
C MET A 538 -9.05 -8.42 -4.04
N TYR A 539 -8.86 -7.12 -4.04
CA TYR A 539 -9.68 -6.18 -4.79
C TYR A 539 -9.03 -5.88 -6.14
N GLU A 540 -9.83 -5.83 -7.19
CA GLU A 540 -9.48 -5.32 -8.51
C GLU A 540 -10.53 -4.28 -8.91
N ASP A 541 -10.26 -3.02 -8.57
CA ASP A 541 -11.25 -1.97 -8.71
C ASP A 541 -10.98 -1.11 -9.94
N ASP A 542 -12.06 -0.74 -10.66
CA ASP A 542 -12.06 0.28 -11.69
C ASP A 542 -12.52 1.62 -11.12
N LEU A 543 -11.78 2.67 -11.43
CA LEU A 543 -12.06 4.03 -10.98
C LEU A 543 -12.28 4.96 -12.17
N VAL A 544 -13.09 5.99 -11.99
CA VAL A 544 -13.39 7.01 -13.00
C VAL A 544 -13.39 8.40 -12.38
N PHE A 545 -12.91 9.38 -13.13
CA PHE A 545 -13.02 10.79 -12.76
C PHE A 545 -14.33 11.36 -13.31
N GLU A 546 -15.30 11.61 -12.44
CA GLU A 546 -16.66 12.03 -12.76
C GLU A 546 -17.06 13.21 -11.86
N ASP A 547 -17.65 14.25 -12.45
CA ASP A 547 -18.13 15.45 -11.74
C ASP A 547 -17.06 16.11 -10.83
N GLY A 548 -15.82 16.16 -11.31
CA GLY A 548 -14.71 16.80 -10.62
C GLY A 548 -14.11 15.99 -9.46
N ALA A 549 -14.47 14.72 -9.33
CA ALA A 549 -13.94 13.82 -8.30
C ALA A 549 -13.71 12.41 -8.85
N TRP A 550 -12.77 11.71 -8.25
CA TRP A 550 -12.59 10.28 -8.46
C TRP A 550 -13.71 9.49 -7.78
N ARG A 551 -14.22 8.48 -8.49
CA ARG A 551 -15.32 7.60 -8.05
C ARG A 551 -14.97 6.15 -8.35
N ILE A 552 -15.53 5.23 -7.54
CA ILE A 552 -15.46 3.81 -7.82
C ILE A 552 -16.49 3.49 -8.92
N LYS A 553 -16.00 3.03 -10.06
CA LYS A 553 -16.86 2.52 -11.14
C LYS A 553 -17.24 1.07 -10.88
N ARG A 554 -16.27 0.27 -10.41
CA ARG A 554 -16.45 -1.11 -10.03
C ARG A 554 -15.58 -1.44 -8.82
N ALA A 555 -16.17 -1.99 -7.78
CA ALA A 555 -15.46 -2.65 -6.69
C ALA A 555 -15.66 -4.15 -6.83
N ASP A 556 -14.56 -4.87 -7.05
CA ASP A 556 -14.56 -6.32 -7.31
C ASP A 556 -13.65 -7.03 -6.30
N ILE A 557 -14.19 -7.97 -5.54
CA ILE A 557 -13.48 -8.65 -4.43
C ILE A 557 -13.47 -10.16 -4.61
N ASP A 558 -12.28 -10.74 -4.65
CA ASP A 558 -12.07 -12.18 -4.52
C ASP A 558 -11.50 -12.52 -3.16
N HIS A 559 -12.21 -13.36 -2.40
CA HIS A 559 -11.70 -13.84 -1.12
C HIS A 559 -10.76 -15.04 -1.32
N LEU A 560 -9.58 -14.98 -0.70
CA LEU A 560 -8.56 -16.02 -0.79
C LEU A 560 -8.70 -17.03 0.35
N ILE A 561 -8.82 -16.54 1.57
CA ILE A 561 -8.86 -17.37 2.79
C ILE A 561 -10.00 -16.90 3.67
N TYR A 562 -10.77 -17.87 4.15
CA TYR A 562 -11.69 -17.75 5.26
C TYR A 562 -11.31 -18.78 6.33
N ALA A 563 -10.58 -18.38 7.34
CA ALA A 563 -10.12 -19.30 8.39
C ALA A 563 -10.65 -18.89 9.75
N PRO A 564 -11.27 -19.82 10.53
CA PRO A 564 -11.56 -19.57 11.92
C PRO A 564 -10.26 -19.27 12.67
N TYR A 565 -10.23 -18.22 13.48
CA TYR A 565 -9.05 -17.89 14.26
C TYR A 565 -8.57 -19.05 15.14
N ALA A 566 -9.50 -19.82 15.72
CA ALA A 566 -9.17 -20.92 16.62
C ALA A 566 -8.39 -22.06 15.97
N THR A 567 -8.51 -22.24 14.65
CA THR A 567 -7.87 -23.34 13.92
C THR A 567 -6.91 -22.85 12.84
N GLY A 568 -6.94 -21.57 12.52
CA GLY A 568 -6.18 -21.02 11.43
C GLY A 568 -6.52 -21.69 10.10
N TRP A 569 -5.58 -21.64 9.19
CA TRP A 569 -5.71 -22.23 7.84
C TRP A 569 -5.26 -23.69 7.75
N THR A 570 -4.89 -24.32 8.86
CA THR A 570 -4.57 -25.76 8.88
C THR A 570 -5.81 -26.65 8.86
N ARG A 571 -6.95 -26.18 9.35
CA ARG A 571 -8.17 -26.97 9.53
C ARG A 571 -9.40 -26.28 8.93
N VAL A 572 -9.25 -25.85 7.70
CA VAL A 572 -10.37 -25.33 6.91
C VAL A 572 -10.95 -26.49 6.10
N ALA A 573 -12.22 -26.78 6.30
CA ALA A 573 -12.89 -27.84 5.54
C ALA A 573 -13.01 -27.47 4.06
N ASP A 574 -13.00 -28.45 3.17
CA ASP A 574 -13.04 -28.25 1.72
C ASP A 574 -14.26 -27.43 1.24
N ASP A 575 -15.33 -27.48 2.00
CA ASP A 575 -16.57 -26.74 1.74
C ASP A 575 -16.71 -25.47 2.61
N ALA A 576 -15.68 -25.11 3.40
CA ALA A 576 -15.73 -23.96 4.30
C ALA A 576 -16.02 -22.67 3.55
N GLY A 577 -15.56 -22.57 2.32
CA GLY A 577 -15.87 -21.47 1.44
C GLY A 577 -17.35 -21.36 1.10
N ALA A 578 -17.96 -22.45 0.74
CA ALA A 578 -19.40 -22.49 0.45
C ALA A 578 -20.27 -22.25 1.71
N ARG A 579 -19.74 -22.60 2.88
CA ARG A 579 -20.43 -22.48 4.18
C ARG A 579 -20.12 -21.18 4.92
N SER A 580 -18.99 -20.56 4.65
CA SER A 580 -18.56 -19.32 5.30
C SER A 580 -19.13 -18.07 4.63
N ALA A 581 -19.64 -18.17 3.42
CA ALA A 581 -20.58 -17.17 2.97
C ALA A 581 -21.69 -17.13 4.04
N PRO A 582 -21.89 -16.02 4.76
CA PRO A 582 -22.95 -15.96 5.75
C PRO A 582 -24.22 -16.40 5.04
N PRO A 583 -25.04 -17.27 5.68
CA PRO A 583 -26.28 -17.67 5.06
C PRO A 583 -26.97 -16.37 4.64
N LEU A 584 -27.32 -16.28 3.40
CA LEU A 584 -28.04 -15.15 2.80
C LEU A 584 -29.44 -14.96 3.43
N GLY A 585 -29.62 -15.48 4.65
CA GLY A 585 -30.89 -15.73 5.29
C GLY A 585 -31.86 -14.56 5.36
N ALA A 586 -31.40 -13.34 5.53
CA ALA A 586 -32.29 -12.18 5.55
C ALA A 586 -32.39 -11.49 4.18
N VAL A 587 -31.52 -11.82 3.23
CA VAL A 587 -31.39 -11.14 1.92
C VAL A 587 -31.76 -12.08 0.77
N ALA A 588 -32.19 -13.30 1.07
CA ALA A 588 -32.54 -14.33 0.09
C ALA A 588 -33.59 -13.90 -0.95
N ASN A 589 -34.31 -12.83 -0.68
CA ASN A 589 -35.35 -12.30 -1.58
C ASN A 589 -34.92 -11.06 -2.36
N GLU A 590 -33.68 -10.59 -2.26
CA GLU A 590 -33.20 -9.44 -3.00
C GLU A 590 -32.20 -9.88 -4.09
N PRO A 591 -32.61 -9.85 -5.35
CA PRO A 591 -31.75 -10.32 -6.43
C PRO A 591 -30.55 -9.40 -6.62
N PHE A 592 -29.43 -9.98 -7.01
CA PHE A 592 -28.31 -9.22 -7.58
C PHE A 592 -28.73 -8.63 -8.93
N ASP A 593 -28.16 -7.47 -9.25
CA ASP A 593 -28.43 -6.83 -10.55
C ASP A 593 -27.66 -7.52 -11.69
N ALA A 594 -26.55 -8.19 -11.37
CA ALA A 594 -25.84 -9.12 -12.24
C ALA A 594 -25.16 -10.21 -11.41
N MET A 595 -25.19 -11.43 -11.91
CA MET A 595 -24.45 -12.51 -11.27
C MET A 595 -22.95 -12.35 -11.55
N ASN A 596 -22.13 -12.65 -10.55
CA ASN A 596 -20.71 -12.85 -10.77
C ASN A 596 -20.54 -14.19 -11.47
N THR A 597 -20.18 -14.18 -12.75
CA THR A 597 -19.94 -15.38 -13.54
C THR A 597 -18.47 -15.80 -13.55
N GLY A 598 -17.61 -14.98 -12.96
CA GLY A 598 -16.24 -15.33 -12.63
C GLY A 598 -16.21 -16.18 -11.36
N ASP A 599 -15.08 -16.65 -11.01
CA ASP A 599 -14.84 -17.61 -9.93
C ASP A 599 -15.44 -17.21 -8.59
N MET A 600 -16.65 -17.66 -8.35
CA MET A 600 -17.43 -17.42 -7.12
C MET A 600 -16.84 -18.08 -5.87
N HIS A 601 -15.58 -18.46 -5.85
CA HIS A 601 -15.15 -19.39 -4.83
C HIS A 601 -13.97 -18.88 -4.04
N PRO A 602 -14.17 -18.77 -2.75
CA PRO A 602 -13.07 -18.72 -1.85
C PRO A 602 -12.27 -19.92 -2.08
N ALA A 603 -11.16 -19.61 -2.19
CA ALA A 603 -10.39 -20.48 -2.60
C ALA A 603 -9.85 -21.47 -1.65
N PHE A 604 -9.21 -21.08 -0.61
CA PHE A 604 -8.53 -21.99 0.27
C PHE A 604 -9.50 -23.01 0.93
N PRO A 605 -9.22 -24.33 0.85
CA PRO A 605 -7.97 -25.01 0.42
C PRO A 605 -7.73 -25.13 -1.08
N ARG A 606 -8.65 -24.70 -1.93
CA ARG A 606 -8.42 -24.57 -3.37
C ARG A 606 -7.50 -23.38 -3.63
N VAL A 607 -6.83 -23.37 -4.78
CA VAL A 607 -6.06 -22.20 -5.22
C VAL A 607 -7.00 -21.26 -5.96
N PRO A 608 -7.13 -20.00 -5.54
CA PRO A 608 -8.04 -19.06 -6.19
C PRO A 608 -7.59 -18.72 -7.60
N HIS A 609 -8.53 -18.40 -8.45
CA HIS A 609 -8.24 -17.70 -9.69
C HIS A 609 -7.70 -16.31 -9.36
N MET A 610 -6.65 -15.89 -10.07
CA MET A 610 -6.11 -14.56 -9.92
C MET A 610 -5.97 -13.94 -11.31
N TRP A 611 -6.71 -12.88 -11.56
CA TRP A 611 -6.51 -12.07 -12.75
C TRP A 611 -5.80 -10.76 -12.37
N PHE A 612 -5.16 -10.13 -13.32
CA PHE A 612 -4.39 -8.91 -13.13
C PHE A 612 -4.83 -7.88 -14.16
N HIS A 613 -5.20 -6.67 -13.74
CA HIS A 613 -5.46 -5.58 -14.66
C HIS A 613 -4.19 -5.08 -15.37
N TYR A 614 -3.02 -5.57 -14.96
CA TYR A 614 -1.73 -5.11 -15.47
C TYR A 614 -0.88 -6.24 -16.05
N VAL A 615 0.03 -5.86 -16.93
CA VAL A 615 1.10 -6.73 -17.42
C VAL A 615 2.31 -6.67 -16.48
N ASN A 616 3.21 -7.63 -16.58
CA ASN A 616 4.46 -7.59 -15.84
C ASN A 616 5.19 -6.25 -16.08
N PRO A 617 5.49 -5.46 -15.04
CA PRO A 617 5.97 -4.09 -15.18
C PRO A 617 7.36 -3.96 -15.83
N VAL A 618 8.06 -5.08 -15.98
CA VAL A 618 9.40 -5.12 -16.58
C VAL A 618 9.39 -5.72 -17.97
N SER A 619 8.81 -6.91 -18.12
CA SER A 619 8.80 -7.62 -19.41
C SER A 619 7.65 -7.22 -20.33
N GLY A 620 6.62 -6.55 -19.82
CA GLY A 620 5.40 -6.23 -20.58
C GLY A 620 4.55 -7.44 -20.95
N ARG A 621 4.89 -8.61 -20.44
CA ARG A 621 4.19 -9.87 -20.70
C ARG A 621 2.98 -10.00 -19.75
N ALA A 622 1.90 -10.59 -20.25
CA ALA A 622 0.79 -10.98 -19.37
C ALA A 622 1.30 -11.96 -18.30
N PRO A 623 0.90 -11.79 -17.02
CA PRO A 623 1.30 -12.69 -15.95
C PRO A 623 0.91 -14.14 -16.24
N LYS A 624 1.80 -15.08 -15.96
CA LYS A 624 1.58 -16.51 -16.15
C LYS A 624 1.09 -17.16 -14.86
N TYR A 625 -0.17 -16.98 -14.58
CA TYR A 625 -0.78 -17.67 -13.47
C TYR A 625 -0.99 -19.15 -13.78
N LEU A 626 -0.43 -20.00 -12.93
CA LEU A 626 -0.52 -21.45 -13.06
C LEU A 626 -1.65 -21.98 -12.17
N MET A 627 -2.83 -22.15 -12.77
CA MET A 627 -3.92 -22.85 -12.10
C MET A 627 -3.58 -24.33 -11.94
N PRO A 628 -3.78 -24.92 -10.76
CA PRO A 628 -3.77 -26.36 -10.64
C PRO A 628 -4.79 -26.97 -11.62
N LYS A 629 -4.42 -28.06 -12.26
CA LYS A 629 -5.33 -28.82 -13.12
C LYS A 629 -6.34 -29.61 -12.28
N TYR A 630 -7.19 -28.94 -11.52
CA TYR A 630 -8.38 -29.60 -10.98
C TYR A 630 -9.60 -28.94 -11.62
N VAL A 631 -10.47 -29.79 -12.10
CA VAL A 631 -11.76 -29.38 -12.61
C VAL A 631 -12.60 -29.02 -11.39
N LEU A 632 -13.04 -27.76 -11.32
CA LEU A 632 -14.07 -27.41 -10.35
C LEU A 632 -15.27 -28.32 -10.66
N PRO A 633 -15.90 -28.93 -9.65
CA PRO A 633 -17.17 -29.61 -9.90
C PRO A 633 -18.12 -28.60 -10.52
N GLU A 634 -18.74 -28.97 -11.62
CA GLU A 634 -19.80 -28.15 -12.22
C GLU A 634 -20.86 -27.87 -11.14
N PRO A 635 -21.41 -26.64 -11.11
CA PRO A 635 -22.36 -26.24 -10.06
C PRO A 635 -23.62 -27.08 -10.05
#